data_073077d12fc1d3b1a17a6b925d116b1d
#
_entry.id   073077d12fc1d3b1a17a6b925d116b1d
#
_cell.length_a   1.000
_cell.length_b   1.000
_cell.length_c   1.000
_cell.angle_alpha   90.00
_cell.angle_beta   90.00
_cell.angle_gamma   90.00
#
_symmetry.space_group_name_H-M   'P 1'
#
loop_
_entity.id
_entity.type
_entity.pdbx_description
1 polymer ?
#
loop_
_entity_poly.entity_id
_entity_poly.type
_entity_poly.pdbx_seq_one_letter_code
_entity_poly.pdbx_strand_id
1 'polypeptide(L)'
;MEDDEAIENTNFSQEIIQFYTTKGNKLNSFIDILFTEVLSNVKSYEQFPWYSDYSLKKYNRDAIAYFLNDQTYKNKAANFKLLTCQNYLIMLKDYEKTAMDIISKIEKRRQ
;
A
#
# COMPACT_ATOMS: atom_id res chain seq x y z
N MET A 1 -39.39 5.47 18.31
CA MET A 1 -38.59 6.60 17.78
C MET A 1 -37.23 6.71 18.46
N GLU A 2 -37.18 6.75 19.78
CA GLU A 2 -35.90 6.81 20.51
C GLU A 2 -35.05 5.58 20.29
N ASP A 3 -35.66 4.40 20.20
CA ASP A 3 -34.96 3.15 19.96
C ASP A 3 -34.33 3.09 18.57
N ASP A 4 -35.00 3.64 17.54
CA ASP A 4 -34.50 3.68 16.18
C ASP A 4 -33.28 4.61 16.06
N GLU A 5 -33.33 5.76 16.72
CA GLU A 5 -32.20 6.70 16.75
C GLU A 5 -31.00 6.11 17.49
N ALA A 6 -31.22 5.43 18.59
CA ALA A 6 -30.17 4.77 19.34
C ALA A 6 -29.51 3.65 18.53
N ILE A 7 -30.28 2.84 17.81
CA ILE A 7 -29.78 1.79 16.91
C ILE A 7 -28.96 2.42 15.79
N GLU A 8 -29.45 3.47 15.15
CA GLU A 8 -28.80 4.18 14.06
C GLU A 8 -27.46 4.76 14.51
N ASN A 9 -27.40 5.39 15.69
CA ASN A 9 -26.18 5.91 16.26
C ASN A 9 -25.17 4.82 16.60
N THR A 10 -25.62 3.67 17.13
CA THR A 10 -24.77 2.53 17.41
C THR A 10 -24.18 1.97 16.11
N ASN A 11 -24.98 1.82 15.06
CA ASN A 11 -24.52 1.32 13.76
C ASN A 11 -23.50 2.25 13.14
N PHE A 12 -23.71 3.56 13.26
CA PHE A 12 -22.77 4.55 12.74
C PHE A 12 -21.44 4.53 13.50
N SER A 13 -21.48 4.41 14.83
CA SER A 13 -20.27 4.27 15.63
C SER A 13 -19.48 3.03 15.27
N GLN A 14 -20.17 1.90 15.04
CA GLN A 14 -19.54 0.66 14.60
C GLN A 14 -18.93 0.80 13.20
N GLU A 15 -19.58 1.53 12.30
CA GLU A 15 -19.04 1.80 10.96
C GLU A 15 -17.72 2.57 11.03
N ILE A 16 -17.62 3.57 11.91
CA ILE A 16 -16.38 4.33 12.11
C ILE A 16 -15.29 3.44 12.71
N ILE A 17 -15.60 2.66 13.72
CA ILE A 17 -14.66 1.73 14.35
C ILE A 17 -14.14 0.74 13.31
N GLN A 18 -15.04 0.16 12.52
CA GLN A 18 -14.68 -0.81 11.49
C GLN A 18 -13.79 -0.19 10.40
N PHE A 19 -14.02 1.06 10.06
CA PHE A 19 -13.17 1.79 9.12
C PHE A 19 -11.71 1.83 9.60
N TYR A 20 -11.50 2.21 10.87
CA TYR A 20 -10.15 2.30 11.43
C TYR A 20 -9.52 0.93 11.69
N THR A 21 -10.29 -0.02 12.24
CA THR A 21 -9.73 -1.31 12.67
C THR A 21 -9.58 -2.30 11.52
N THR A 22 -10.48 -2.31 10.55
CA THR A 22 -10.45 -3.27 9.46
C THR A 22 -9.74 -2.69 8.24
N LYS A 23 -10.25 -1.60 7.68
CA LYS A 23 -9.70 -1.04 6.44
C LYS A 23 -8.36 -0.35 6.66
N GLY A 24 -8.22 0.40 7.75
CA GLY A 24 -6.96 1.06 8.09
C GLY A 24 -5.85 0.06 8.39
N ASN A 25 -6.14 -0.97 9.19
CA ASN A 25 -5.15 -2.01 9.50
C ASN A 25 -4.78 -2.83 8.26
N LYS A 26 -5.75 -3.14 7.40
CA LYS A 26 -5.49 -3.84 6.14
C LYS A 26 -4.54 -3.05 5.25
N LEU A 27 -4.76 -1.74 5.15
CA LEU A 27 -3.91 -0.86 4.37
C LEU A 27 -2.49 -0.81 4.92
N ASN A 28 -2.34 -0.65 6.25
CA ASN A 28 -1.05 -0.63 6.91
C ASN A 28 -0.30 -1.95 6.76
N SER A 29 -1.00 -3.08 6.88
CA SER A 29 -0.40 -4.41 6.67
C SER A 29 0.13 -4.55 5.25
N PHE A 30 -0.58 -4.02 4.27
CA PHE A 30 -0.14 -4.07 2.88
C PHE A 30 1.08 -3.17 2.62
N ILE A 31 1.15 -2.01 3.27
CA ILE A 31 2.34 -1.15 3.23
C ILE A 31 3.56 -1.90 3.75
N ASP A 32 3.43 -2.66 4.83
CA ASP A 32 4.51 -3.49 5.38
C ASP A 32 4.97 -4.55 4.37
N ILE A 33 4.04 -5.18 3.66
CA ILE A 33 4.35 -6.14 2.59
C ILE A 33 5.16 -5.47 1.48
N LEU A 34 4.73 -4.30 1.01
CA LEU A 34 5.44 -3.54 -0.02
C LEU A 34 6.85 -3.15 0.42
N PHE A 35 6.99 -2.68 1.66
CA PHE A 35 8.28 -2.29 2.21
C PHE A 35 9.23 -3.48 2.32
N THR A 36 8.72 -4.63 2.79
CA THR A 36 9.49 -5.87 2.86
C THR A 36 9.97 -6.31 1.48
N GLU A 37 9.12 -6.21 0.47
CA GLU A 37 9.47 -6.56 -0.91
C GLU A 37 10.60 -5.65 -1.45
N VAL A 38 10.52 -4.35 -1.22
CA VAL A 38 11.57 -3.40 -1.62
C VAL A 38 12.89 -3.73 -0.94
N LEU A 39 12.88 -3.95 0.38
CA LEU A 39 14.09 -4.30 1.13
C LEU A 39 14.71 -5.62 0.64
N SER A 40 13.88 -6.62 0.37
CA SER A 40 14.33 -7.90 -0.16
C SER A 40 14.99 -7.73 -1.53
N ASN A 41 14.40 -6.94 -2.41
CA ASN A 41 14.94 -6.67 -3.73
C ASN A 41 16.29 -5.94 -3.67
N VAL A 42 16.41 -4.92 -2.83
CA VAL A 42 17.66 -4.18 -2.65
C VAL A 42 18.74 -5.09 -2.06
N LYS A 43 18.39 -5.91 -1.06
CA LYS A 43 19.31 -6.83 -0.43
C LYS A 43 19.85 -7.86 -1.42
N SER A 44 19.03 -8.27 -2.40
CA SER A 44 19.46 -9.25 -3.42
C SER A 44 20.58 -8.72 -4.31
N TYR A 45 20.76 -7.40 -4.40
CA TYR A 45 21.83 -6.80 -5.21
C TYR A 45 23.22 -6.95 -4.57
N GLU A 46 23.27 -7.21 -3.25
CA GLU A 46 24.53 -7.37 -2.51
C GLU A 46 25.39 -8.54 -3.06
N GLN A 47 24.76 -9.50 -3.75
CA GLN A 47 25.48 -10.62 -4.35
C GLN A 47 26.34 -10.22 -5.56
N PHE A 48 26.11 -9.04 -6.12
CA PHE A 48 26.78 -8.62 -7.36
C PHE A 48 28.02 -7.78 -7.07
N PRO A 49 29.13 -8.00 -7.82
CA PRO A 49 30.36 -7.22 -7.64
C PRO A 49 30.17 -5.72 -7.88
N TRP A 50 29.20 -5.32 -8.69
CA TRP A 50 28.95 -3.91 -9.02
C TRP A 50 28.16 -3.17 -7.93
N TYR A 51 27.70 -3.85 -6.88
CA TYR A 51 26.76 -3.24 -5.92
C TYR A 51 27.39 -2.10 -5.13
N SER A 52 28.65 -2.25 -4.68
CA SER A 52 29.32 -1.20 -3.92
C SER A 52 29.46 0.10 -4.70
N ASP A 53 29.80 0.02 -5.98
CA ASP A 53 29.85 1.20 -6.86
C ASP A 53 28.46 1.80 -7.07
N TYR A 54 27.47 0.94 -7.31
CA TYR A 54 26.07 1.36 -7.47
C TYR A 54 25.57 2.11 -6.24
N SER A 55 25.88 1.64 -5.04
CA SER A 55 25.48 2.29 -3.78
C SER A 55 26.08 3.69 -3.63
N LEU A 56 27.22 3.95 -4.28
CA LEU A 56 27.88 5.25 -4.33
C LEU A 56 27.49 6.06 -5.57
N LYS A 57 26.43 5.64 -6.26
CA LYS A 57 25.92 6.26 -7.50
C LYS A 57 26.92 6.22 -8.65
N LYS A 58 27.80 5.23 -8.65
CA LYS A 58 28.72 4.94 -9.75
C LYS A 58 28.12 3.81 -10.59
N TYR A 59 27.56 4.16 -11.73
CA TYR A 59 26.86 3.19 -12.58
C TYR A 59 27.81 2.62 -13.63
N ASN A 60 28.27 1.39 -13.40
CA ASN A 60 29.12 0.70 -14.34
C ASN A 60 28.26 -0.09 -15.36
N ARG A 61 28.96 -0.59 -16.40
CA ARG A 61 28.30 -1.30 -17.50
C ARG A 61 27.57 -2.56 -17.03
N ASP A 62 28.12 -3.28 -16.07
CA ASP A 62 27.54 -4.53 -15.57
C ASP A 62 26.24 -4.26 -14.79
N ALA A 63 26.20 -3.20 -13.98
CA ALA A 63 24.98 -2.79 -13.27
C ALA A 63 23.89 -2.40 -14.26
N ILE A 64 24.23 -1.61 -15.28
CA ILE A 64 23.29 -1.19 -16.31
C ILE A 64 22.76 -2.43 -17.07
N ALA A 65 23.63 -3.35 -17.44
CA ALA A 65 23.25 -4.59 -18.12
C ALA A 65 22.29 -5.42 -17.28
N TYR A 66 22.53 -5.52 -15.98
CA TYR A 66 21.64 -6.23 -15.07
C TYR A 66 20.22 -5.64 -15.11
N PHE A 67 20.09 -4.35 -14.89
CA PHE A 67 18.77 -3.72 -14.85
C PHE A 67 18.03 -3.75 -16.19
N LEU A 68 18.76 -3.75 -17.30
CA LEU A 68 18.14 -3.78 -18.63
C LEU A 68 17.78 -5.17 -19.12
N ASN A 69 18.56 -6.20 -18.73
CA ASN A 69 18.49 -7.49 -19.40
C ASN A 69 18.15 -8.68 -18.50
N ASP A 70 18.33 -8.55 -17.16
CA ASP A 70 18.13 -9.68 -16.27
C ASP A 70 16.65 -10.01 -16.12
N GLN A 71 16.29 -11.27 -16.41
CA GLN A 71 14.90 -11.70 -16.35
C GLN A 71 14.35 -11.71 -14.92
N THR A 72 15.18 -12.07 -13.94
CA THR A 72 14.78 -12.06 -12.53
C THR A 72 14.45 -10.64 -12.08
N TYR A 73 15.28 -9.67 -12.46
CA TYR A 73 14.97 -8.27 -12.16
C TYR A 73 13.67 -7.81 -12.83
N LYS A 74 13.46 -8.15 -14.09
CA LYS A 74 12.22 -7.82 -14.80
C LYS A 74 11.00 -8.40 -14.11
N ASN A 75 11.12 -9.64 -13.63
CA ASN A 75 10.03 -10.29 -12.90
C ASN A 75 9.76 -9.60 -11.54
N LYS A 76 10.80 -9.18 -10.83
CA LYS A 76 10.67 -8.42 -9.58
C LYS A 76 9.99 -7.09 -9.81
N ALA A 77 10.38 -6.37 -10.87
CA ALA A 77 9.77 -5.10 -11.23
C ALA A 77 8.29 -5.28 -11.62
N ALA A 78 7.97 -6.31 -12.38
CA ALA A 78 6.60 -6.63 -12.76
C ALA A 78 5.75 -6.98 -11.52
N ASN A 79 6.28 -7.77 -10.60
CA ASN A 79 5.60 -8.13 -9.36
C ASN A 79 5.35 -6.90 -8.48
N PHE A 80 6.34 -6.02 -8.35
CA PHE A 80 6.18 -4.78 -7.58
C PHE A 80 5.12 -3.88 -8.20
N LYS A 81 5.09 -3.77 -9.52
CA LYS A 81 4.06 -3.02 -10.24
C LYS A 81 2.67 -3.62 -10.00
N LEU A 82 2.55 -4.94 -10.02
CA LEU A 82 1.29 -5.63 -9.72
C LEU A 82 0.81 -5.30 -8.32
N LEU A 83 1.69 -5.41 -7.33
CA LEU A 83 1.36 -5.14 -5.92
C LEU A 83 0.97 -3.68 -5.71
N THR A 84 1.70 -2.73 -6.28
CA THR A 84 1.42 -1.31 -6.11
C THR A 84 0.22 -0.84 -6.93
N CYS A 85 0.20 -1.10 -8.23
CA CYS A 85 -0.78 -0.51 -9.13
C CYS A 85 -2.11 -1.25 -9.13
N GLN A 86 -2.09 -2.58 -8.96
CA GLN A 86 -3.32 -3.36 -9.01
C GLN A 86 -3.91 -3.66 -7.65
N ASN A 87 -3.09 -3.81 -6.62
CA ASN A 87 -3.59 -4.14 -5.30
C ASN A 87 -3.62 -2.94 -4.35
N TYR A 88 -2.48 -2.30 -4.13
CA TYR A 88 -2.39 -1.21 -3.17
C TYR A 88 -3.22 -0.01 -3.58
N LEU A 89 -3.16 0.37 -4.85
CA LEU A 89 -3.93 1.52 -5.36
C LEU A 89 -5.45 1.28 -5.25
N ILE A 90 -5.89 0.05 -5.52
CA ILE A 90 -7.31 -0.32 -5.35
C ILE A 90 -7.72 -0.20 -3.89
N MET A 91 -6.87 -0.68 -2.96
CA MET A 91 -7.13 -0.56 -1.52
C MET A 91 -7.20 0.89 -1.07
N LEU A 92 -6.33 1.76 -1.60
CA LEU A 92 -6.35 3.19 -1.32
C LEU A 92 -7.64 3.84 -1.80
N LYS A 93 -8.09 3.50 -3.00
CA LYS A 93 -9.33 4.03 -3.56
C LYS A 93 -10.55 3.59 -2.75
N ASP A 94 -10.57 2.35 -2.31
CA ASP A 94 -11.64 1.84 -1.45
C ASP A 94 -11.63 2.54 -0.09
N TYR A 95 -10.46 2.75 0.49
CA TYR A 95 -10.28 3.49 1.74
C TYR A 95 -10.80 4.93 1.61
N GLU A 96 -10.41 5.61 0.54
CA GLU A 96 -10.85 6.98 0.27
C GLU A 96 -12.37 7.06 0.12
N LYS A 97 -12.95 6.15 -0.64
CA LYS A 97 -14.41 6.11 -0.84
C LYS A 97 -15.16 5.94 0.49
N THR A 98 -14.71 5.01 1.32
CA THR A 98 -15.32 4.78 2.64
C THR A 98 -15.16 5.98 3.55
N ALA A 99 -13.99 6.62 3.55
CA ALA A 99 -13.75 7.85 4.31
C ALA A 99 -14.69 8.97 3.88
N MET A 100 -14.88 9.16 2.59
CA MET A 100 -15.80 10.18 2.05
C MET A 100 -17.25 9.90 2.42
N ASP A 101 -17.68 8.65 2.40
CA ASP A 101 -19.03 8.27 2.82
C ASP A 101 -19.25 8.57 4.31
N ILE A 102 -18.27 8.31 5.16
CA ILE A 102 -18.34 8.62 6.60
C ILE A 102 -18.40 10.13 6.82
N ILE A 103 -17.57 10.91 6.14
CA ILE A 103 -17.57 12.38 6.22
C ILE A 103 -18.93 12.92 5.82
N SER A 104 -19.50 12.42 4.73
CA SER A 104 -20.82 12.83 4.26
C SER A 104 -21.91 12.58 5.32
N LYS A 105 -21.86 11.43 5.99
CA LYS A 105 -22.79 11.09 7.08
C LYS A 105 -22.63 12.02 8.28
N ILE A 106 -21.38 12.36 8.63
CA ILE A 106 -21.10 13.30 9.72
C ILE A 106 -21.70 14.68 9.39
N GLU A 107 -21.50 15.17 8.17
CA GLU A 107 -22.01 16.46 7.72
C GLU A 107 -23.54 16.50 7.78
N LYS A 108 -24.21 15.43 7.35
CA LYS A 108 -25.68 15.35 7.43
C LYS A 108 -26.19 15.42 8.87
N ARG A 109 -25.47 14.83 9.82
CA ARG A 109 -25.84 14.84 11.24
C ARG A 109 -25.68 16.23 11.87
N ARG A 110 -24.82 17.06 11.31
CA ARG A 110 -24.57 18.41 11.81
C ARG A 110 -25.65 19.41 11.35
N GLN A 111 -26.45 19.04 10.36
CA GLN A 111 -27.60 19.82 9.92
C GLN A 111 -28.81 19.50 10.80
#